data_df949f00e1e817549ed80c4ace908e35
#
_entry.id   df949f00e1e817549ed80c4ace908e35
#
_cell.length_a   1.000
_cell.length_b   1.000
_cell.length_c   1.000
_cell.angle_alpha   90.00
_cell.angle_beta   90.00
_cell.angle_gamma   90.00
#
_symmetry.space_group_name_H-M   'P 1'
#
loop_
_entity.id
_entity.type
_entity.pdbx_description
1 polymer ?
#
loop_
_entity_poly.entity_id
_entity_poly.type
_entity_poly.pdbx_seq_one_letter_code
_entity_poly.pdbx_strand_id
1 'polypeptide(L)'
;MKTALIFAVVLLYPLGVCALHTDSEGKAGHTKHYEQSLFKMTEKGLFSVEMVIRDKELKVGVNTLDLIVHDKNDKDVVGAAITVAPWMPEMGHGVFEKPVVRERGGGLYSVDNIILIMGGRWDLRIHVRADGAEDTVTFAFPDVKSDETMSREGQTPTYSSAPADVDTSAVRESAKKLFRVSYKSDVMPMPVGRIFASKLRVETLDGTPVKDAEIAVNGGMPEHGHGLPTRPEVSKGVTDGDYLVQGLKFSMPGWWVVTFKIKAKDEDDSVTFNLLVQ
;
A
#
# COMPACT_ATOMS: atom_id res chain seq x y z
N MET A 1 65.07 -8.05 9.08
CA MET A 1 64.12 -7.66 8.03
C MET A 1 63.16 -8.85 7.82
N LYS A 2 61.94 -8.76 8.38
CA LYS A 2 60.92 -9.81 8.24
C LYS A 2 59.84 -9.24 7.34
N THR A 3 59.71 -9.79 6.13
CA THR A 3 58.74 -9.44 5.13
C THR A 3 57.44 -10.15 5.44
N ALA A 4 56.38 -9.42 5.75
CA ALA A 4 55.03 -9.98 5.98
C ALA A 4 54.32 -10.07 4.62
N LEU A 5 53.92 -11.30 4.28
CA LEU A 5 53.11 -11.59 3.10
C LEU A 5 51.64 -11.44 3.50
N ILE A 6 50.95 -10.47 2.89
CA ILE A 6 49.51 -10.26 3.06
C ILE A 6 48.82 -11.13 2.01
N PHE A 7 48.11 -12.18 2.47
CA PHE A 7 47.21 -12.97 1.63
C PHE A 7 45.88 -12.19 1.50
N ALA A 8 45.59 -11.70 0.32
CA ALA A 8 44.26 -11.21 -0.03
C ALA A 8 43.37 -12.40 -0.37
N VAL A 9 42.38 -12.67 0.47
CA VAL A 9 41.32 -13.64 0.18
C VAL A 9 40.34 -12.98 -0.74
N VAL A 10 40.37 -13.31 -2.03
CA VAL A 10 39.36 -12.95 -3.01
C VAL A 10 38.18 -13.93 -2.84
N LEU A 11 37.12 -13.49 -2.23
CA LEU A 11 35.82 -14.18 -2.21
C LEU A 11 35.23 -14.14 -3.62
N LEU A 12 35.42 -15.19 -4.38
CA LEU A 12 34.70 -15.47 -5.62
C LEU A 12 33.25 -15.84 -5.28
N TYR A 13 32.33 -14.90 -5.48
CA TYR A 13 30.92 -15.23 -5.58
C TYR A 13 30.70 -15.96 -6.90
N PRO A 14 29.98 -17.08 -6.92
CA PRO A 14 29.64 -17.72 -8.16
C PRO A 14 28.63 -16.83 -8.91
N LEU A 15 29.08 -16.20 -9.98
CA LEU A 15 28.23 -15.67 -11.03
C LEU A 15 27.47 -16.85 -11.62
N GLY A 16 26.17 -16.93 -11.30
CA GLY A 16 25.27 -17.87 -11.96
C GLY A 16 25.30 -17.60 -13.47
N VAL A 17 25.89 -18.53 -14.18
CA VAL A 17 25.92 -18.53 -15.64
C VAL A 17 24.49 -18.71 -16.09
N CYS A 18 23.90 -17.67 -16.70
CA CYS A 18 22.68 -17.77 -17.48
C CYS A 18 22.97 -18.75 -18.63
N ALA A 19 22.53 -19.99 -18.51
CA ALA A 19 22.60 -20.97 -19.59
C ALA A 19 21.54 -20.58 -20.64
N LEU A 20 21.99 -20.07 -21.77
CA LEU A 20 21.18 -19.99 -22.99
C LEU A 20 20.85 -21.42 -23.43
N HIS A 21 19.66 -21.88 -23.09
CA HIS A 21 19.10 -23.09 -23.67
C HIS A 21 18.41 -22.69 -24.98
N THR A 22 19.05 -23.05 -26.09
CA THR A 22 18.40 -23.11 -27.41
C THR A 22 17.75 -24.48 -27.53
N ASP A 23 16.47 -24.59 -27.23
CA ASP A 23 15.69 -25.75 -27.60
C ASP A 23 14.96 -25.49 -28.92
N SER A 24 15.34 -26.30 -29.90
CA SER A 24 14.69 -26.44 -31.18
C SER A 24 13.34 -27.14 -30.97
N GLU A 25 12.28 -26.44 -31.29
CA GLU A 25 11.04 -26.83 -31.95
C GLU A 25 9.84 -25.99 -31.47
N GLY A 26 9.32 -25.19 -32.38
CA GLY A 26 8.18 -24.33 -32.41
C GLY A 26 6.96 -24.66 -31.51
N LYS A 27 7.01 -24.26 -30.27
CA LYS A 27 5.86 -23.82 -29.47
C LYS A 27 6.34 -22.65 -28.62
N ALA A 28 5.69 -21.50 -28.76
CA ALA A 28 5.86 -20.38 -27.83
C ALA A 28 5.42 -20.82 -26.44
N GLY A 29 6.34 -21.39 -25.68
CA GLY A 29 6.18 -21.76 -24.29
C GLY A 29 6.90 -20.71 -23.46
N HIS A 30 6.19 -20.03 -22.59
CA HIS A 30 6.81 -19.10 -21.66
C HIS A 30 7.77 -19.84 -20.73
N THR A 31 8.98 -19.29 -20.58
CA THR A 31 10.06 -19.92 -19.79
C THR A 31 9.87 -19.60 -18.30
N LYS A 32 9.80 -20.62 -17.48
CA LYS A 32 9.86 -20.50 -16.03
C LYS A 32 11.32 -20.68 -15.58
N HIS A 33 11.89 -19.70 -14.87
CA HIS A 33 13.31 -19.69 -14.49
C HIS A 33 13.62 -20.41 -13.17
N TYR A 34 12.64 -20.47 -12.25
CA TYR A 34 12.84 -21.10 -10.94
C TYR A 34 11.72 -22.08 -10.65
N GLU A 35 12.07 -23.30 -10.26
CA GLU A 35 11.09 -24.37 -9.95
C GLU A 35 10.12 -23.97 -8.84
N GLN A 36 10.59 -23.26 -7.82
CA GLN A 36 9.79 -22.87 -6.65
C GLN A 36 9.06 -21.51 -6.83
N SER A 37 9.13 -20.92 -8.01
CA SER A 37 8.44 -19.67 -8.30
C SER A 37 6.96 -19.89 -8.62
N LEU A 38 6.18 -18.82 -8.45
CA LEU A 38 4.80 -18.74 -8.95
C LEU A 38 4.81 -18.10 -10.33
N PHE A 39 4.17 -18.73 -11.29
CA PHE A 39 4.12 -18.26 -12.68
C PHE A 39 2.68 -18.05 -13.14
N LYS A 40 2.39 -16.89 -13.74
CA LYS A 40 1.09 -16.58 -14.33
C LYS A 40 1.22 -15.68 -15.55
N MET A 41 0.31 -15.90 -16.51
CA MET A 41 0.03 -14.93 -17.57
C MET A 41 -0.83 -13.79 -16.98
N THR A 42 -0.62 -12.59 -17.49
CA THR A 42 -1.53 -11.45 -17.26
C THR A 42 -2.90 -11.68 -17.90
N GLU A 43 -3.93 -10.96 -17.47
CA GLU A 43 -5.33 -11.19 -17.85
C GLU A 43 -5.61 -11.15 -19.35
N LYS A 44 -4.93 -10.26 -20.08
CA LYS A 44 -5.02 -10.14 -21.55
C LYS A 44 -3.96 -10.97 -22.27
N GLY A 45 -3.07 -11.67 -21.53
CA GLY A 45 -1.97 -12.46 -22.09
C GLY A 45 -0.86 -11.63 -22.73
N LEU A 46 -0.72 -10.35 -22.39
CA LEU A 46 0.31 -9.49 -22.96
C LEU A 46 1.68 -9.70 -22.32
N PHE A 47 1.70 -10.16 -21.07
CA PHE A 47 2.92 -10.44 -20.33
C PHE A 47 2.78 -11.78 -19.58
N SER A 48 3.91 -12.39 -19.28
CA SER A 48 4.03 -13.40 -18.25
C SER A 48 4.78 -12.83 -17.06
N VAL A 49 4.38 -13.22 -15.86
CA VAL A 49 5.00 -12.80 -14.61
C VAL A 49 5.37 -14.02 -13.80
N GLU A 50 6.65 -14.15 -13.50
CA GLU A 50 7.16 -15.13 -12.57
C GLU A 50 7.52 -14.43 -11.26
N MET A 51 7.01 -14.93 -10.13
CA MET A 51 7.21 -14.37 -8.80
C MET A 51 8.07 -15.29 -7.96
N VAL A 52 9.18 -14.77 -7.47
CA VAL A 52 10.11 -15.47 -6.55
C VAL A 52 10.02 -14.84 -5.17
N ILE A 53 9.48 -15.56 -4.20
CA ILE A 53 9.39 -15.11 -2.81
C ILE A 53 10.69 -15.47 -2.11
N ARG A 54 11.47 -14.49 -1.62
CA ARG A 54 12.81 -14.70 -1.06
C ARG A 54 12.81 -15.58 0.19
N ASP A 55 11.80 -15.44 1.04
CA ASP A 55 11.66 -16.21 2.29
C ASP A 55 10.82 -17.48 2.12
N LYS A 56 10.66 -17.97 0.88
CA LYS A 56 9.83 -19.13 0.48
C LYS A 56 8.33 -18.90 0.56
N GLU A 57 7.83 -18.18 1.53
CA GLU A 57 6.42 -17.84 1.73
C GLU A 57 6.25 -16.40 2.25
N LEU A 58 5.10 -15.81 1.98
CA LEU A 58 4.73 -14.51 2.55
C LEU A 58 4.23 -14.70 3.98
N LYS A 59 4.57 -13.74 4.83
CA LYS A 59 4.16 -13.72 6.24
C LYS A 59 3.66 -12.35 6.66
N VAL A 60 2.99 -12.28 7.78
CA VAL A 60 2.63 -11.00 8.40
C VAL A 60 3.88 -10.18 8.69
N GLY A 61 3.84 -8.89 8.34
CA GLY A 61 4.98 -7.98 8.43
C GLY A 61 5.51 -7.57 7.06
N VAL A 62 6.77 -7.18 7.00
CA VAL A 62 7.44 -6.71 5.78
C VAL A 62 7.98 -7.89 4.98
N ASN A 63 7.61 -7.96 3.71
CA ASN A 63 8.06 -8.99 2.78
C ASN A 63 8.80 -8.38 1.60
N THR A 64 9.64 -9.18 0.95
CA THR A 64 10.34 -8.86 -0.29
C THR A 64 10.20 -10.01 -1.27
N LEU A 65 10.12 -9.69 -2.57
CA LEU A 65 10.11 -10.69 -3.63
C LEU A 65 10.79 -10.14 -4.89
N ASP A 66 11.03 -11.01 -5.84
CA ASP A 66 11.47 -10.64 -7.17
C ASP A 66 10.40 -11.04 -8.20
N LEU A 67 10.28 -10.23 -9.25
CA LEU A 67 9.44 -10.50 -10.41
C LEU A 67 10.32 -10.64 -11.63
N ILE A 68 10.05 -11.64 -12.46
CA ILE A 68 10.62 -11.75 -13.82
C ILE A 68 9.45 -11.56 -14.77
N VAL A 69 9.60 -10.64 -15.70
CA VAL A 69 8.53 -10.25 -16.62
C VAL A 69 9.00 -10.43 -18.06
N HIS A 70 8.20 -11.18 -18.84
CA HIS A 70 8.41 -11.35 -20.27
C HIS A 70 7.17 -10.87 -21.06
N ASP A 71 7.39 -10.51 -22.28
CA ASP A 71 6.33 -10.23 -23.25
C ASP A 71 5.70 -11.54 -23.78
N LYS A 72 4.69 -11.40 -24.64
CA LYS A 72 4.01 -12.54 -25.27
C LYS A 72 4.91 -13.43 -26.15
N ASN A 73 6.12 -12.97 -26.49
CA ASN A 73 7.10 -13.70 -27.29
C ASN A 73 8.24 -14.27 -26.42
N ASP A 74 8.05 -14.33 -25.12
CA ASP A 74 9.02 -14.79 -24.12
C ASP A 74 10.32 -13.95 -24.08
N LYS A 75 10.22 -12.67 -24.43
CA LYS A 75 11.34 -11.73 -24.39
C LYS A 75 11.29 -10.93 -23.10
N ASP A 76 12.47 -10.74 -22.48
CA ASP A 76 12.63 -9.91 -21.27
C ASP A 76 12.01 -8.52 -21.46
N VAL A 77 11.16 -8.12 -20.52
CA VAL A 77 10.58 -6.77 -20.49
C VAL A 77 11.46 -5.88 -19.63
N VAL A 78 12.09 -4.90 -20.25
CA VAL A 78 13.00 -3.93 -19.64
C VAL A 78 12.33 -2.55 -19.63
N GLY A 79 12.54 -1.76 -18.60
CA GLY A 79 11.98 -0.41 -18.50
C GLY A 79 10.47 -0.38 -18.19
N ALA A 80 9.87 -1.47 -17.70
CA ALA A 80 8.45 -1.48 -17.38
C ALA A 80 8.15 -0.63 -16.15
N ALA A 81 7.02 0.09 -16.20
CA ALA A 81 6.40 0.65 -15.02
C ALA A 81 5.53 -0.42 -14.35
N ILE A 82 6.02 -0.98 -13.24
CA ILE A 82 5.33 -2.03 -12.50
C ILE A 82 4.82 -1.46 -11.17
N THR A 83 3.56 -1.76 -10.83
CA THR A 83 3.02 -1.51 -9.51
C THR A 83 2.53 -2.81 -8.88
N VAL A 84 2.79 -2.96 -7.58
CA VAL A 84 2.33 -4.09 -6.78
C VAL A 84 1.42 -3.54 -5.69
N ALA A 85 0.20 -4.09 -5.60
CA ALA A 85 -0.80 -3.65 -4.65
C ALA A 85 -1.30 -4.86 -3.82
N PRO A 86 -0.86 -4.99 -2.57
CA PRO A 86 -1.44 -5.96 -1.65
C PRO A 86 -2.91 -5.62 -1.39
N TRP A 87 -3.76 -6.62 -1.45
CA TRP A 87 -5.19 -6.49 -1.26
C TRP A 87 -5.74 -7.65 -0.45
N MET A 88 -6.58 -7.36 0.52
CA MET A 88 -7.27 -8.36 1.32
C MET A 88 -8.73 -8.46 0.90
N PRO A 89 -9.13 -9.48 0.09
CA PRO A 89 -10.47 -9.54 -0.49
C PRO A 89 -11.58 -9.62 0.56
N GLU A 90 -11.36 -10.36 1.64
CA GLU A 90 -12.34 -10.57 2.71
C GLU A 90 -12.64 -9.29 3.49
N MET A 91 -11.64 -8.41 3.61
CA MET A 91 -11.76 -7.13 4.31
C MET A 91 -12.10 -5.97 3.36
N GLY A 92 -11.96 -6.17 2.06
CA GLY A 92 -12.25 -5.15 1.05
C GLY A 92 -11.29 -3.96 1.04
N HIS A 93 -10.05 -4.12 1.54
CA HIS A 93 -9.04 -3.07 1.57
C HIS A 93 -7.64 -3.59 1.24
N GLY A 94 -6.74 -2.67 0.89
CA GLY A 94 -5.31 -2.91 0.76
C GLY A 94 -4.53 -2.31 1.93
N VAL A 95 -3.22 -2.16 1.74
CA VAL A 95 -2.33 -1.47 2.69
C VAL A 95 -2.05 -0.05 2.21
N PHE A 96 -1.75 0.84 3.16
CA PHE A 96 -1.46 2.25 2.87
C PHE A 96 -0.09 2.43 2.20
N GLU A 97 0.91 1.71 2.73
CA GLU A 97 2.27 1.71 2.21
C GLU A 97 2.30 1.06 0.82
N LYS A 98 2.99 1.72 -0.10
CA LYS A 98 3.16 1.17 -1.44
C LYS A 98 4.46 0.38 -1.51
N PRO A 99 4.42 -0.86 -2.02
CA PRO A 99 5.64 -1.57 -2.37
C PRO A 99 6.52 -0.78 -3.32
N VAL A 100 7.83 -0.91 -3.16
CA VAL A 100 8.83 -0.22 -3.98
C VAL A 100 9.38 -1.20 -4.99
N VAL A 101 9.14 -0.94 -6.27
CA VAL A 101 9.64 -1.77 -7.38
C VAL A 101 10.90 -1.13 -7.95
N ARG A 102 11.96 -1.93 -8.13
CA ARG A 102 13.22 -1.50 -8.76
C ARG A 102 13.64 -2.50 -9.81
N GLU A 103 13.91 -2.02 -11.01
CA GLU A 103 14.47 -2.82 -12.09
C GLU A 103 15.91 -3.26 -11.77
N ARG A 104 16.24 -4.49 -12.15
CA ARG A 104 17.56 -5.11 -12.00
C ARG A 104 18.20 -5.50 -13.32
N GLY A 105 17.48 -5.29 -14.43
CA GLY A 105 17.87 -5.67 -15.78
C GLY A 105 17.42 -7.08 -16.19
N GLY A 106 17.36 -7.35 -17.50
CA GLY A 106 16.98 -8.67 -18.01
C GLY A 106 15.58 -9.12 -17.59
N GLY A 107 14.60 -8.20 -17.58
CA GLY A 107 13.24 -8.51 -17.12
C GLY A 107 13.07 -8.75 -15.63
N LEU A 108 14.13 -8.64 -14.83
CA LEU A 108 14.12 -8.84 -13.39
C LEU A 108 13.81 -7.52 -12.64
N TYR A 109 12.88 -7.59 -11.69
CA TYR A 109 12.46 -6.49 -10.82
C TYR A 109 12.45 -6.94 -9.37
N SER A 110 13.10 -6.21 -8.46
CA SER A 110 12.93 -6.42 -7.03
C SER A 110 11.75 -5.62 -6.51
N VAL A 111 10.99 -6.21 -5.61
CA VAL A 111 9.86 -5.57 -4.94
C VAL A 111 10.11 -5.61 -3.43
N ASP A 112 10.30 -4.44 -2.86
CA ASP A 112 10.56 -4.25 -1.44
C ASP A 112 9.33 -3.62 -0.76
N ASN A 113 9.28 -3.69 0.56
CA ASN A 113 8.26 -3.06 1.38
C ASN A 113 6.83 -3.54 1.10
N ILE A 114 6.67 -4.86 0.89
CA ILE A 114 5.34 -5.47 0.81
C ILE A 114 4.87 -5.73 2.24
N ILE A 115 4.01 -4.87 2.76
CA ILE A 115 3.52 -4.97 4.13
C ILE A 115 2.22 -5.76 4.13
N LEU A 116 2.19 -6.89 4.85
CA LEU A 116 0.97 -7.66 5.12
C LEU A 116 0.66 -7.53 6.61
N ILE A 117 -0.41 -6.82 6.92
CA ILE A 117 -0.67 -6.33 8.29
C ILE A 117 -1.33 -7.36 9.21
N MET A 118 -1.87 -8.43 8.66
CA MET A 118 -2.54 -9.50 9.41
C MET A 118 -2.53 -10.82 8.64
N GLY A 119 -2.81 -11.91 9.34
CA GLY A 119 -3.01 -13.22 8.74
C GLY A 119 -4.27 -13.31 7.91
N GLY A 120 -4.37 -14.34 7.07
CA GLY A 120 -5.51 -14.60 6.22
C GLY A 120 -5.21 -14.50 4.73
N ARG A 121 -6.24 -14.38 3.91
CA ARG A 121 -6.09 -14.32 2.47
C ARG A 121 -5.63 -12.95 1.98
N TRP A 122 -4.55 -12.96 1.20
CA TRP A 122 -4.04 -11.78 0.49
C TRP A 122 -3.93 -12.04 -1.01
N ASP A 123 -4.27 -11.03 -1.78
CA ASP A 123 -4.05 -10.97 -3.22
C ASP A 123 -2.96 -9.93 -3.51
N LEU A 124 -1.87 -10.30 -4.19
CA LEU A 124 -0.92 -9.35 -4.75
C LEU A 124 -1.34 -9.04 -6.19
N ARG A 125 -1.85 -7.84 -6.42
CA ARG A 125 -2.25 -7.35 -7.75
C ARG A 125 -1.07 -6.64 -8.39
N ILE A 126 -0.63 -7.13 -9.52
CA ILE A 126 0.52 -6.61 -10.24
C ILE A 126 0.03 -6.02 -11.55
N HIS A 127 0.27 -4.75 -11.74
CA HIS A 127 0.01 -4.05 -12.99
C HIS A 127 1.35 -3.79 -13.69
N VAL A 128 1.46 -4.20 -14.94
CA VAL A 128 2.63 -4.05 -15.80
C VAL A 128 2.28 -3.13 -16.95
N ARG A 129 3.10 -2.12 -17.18
CA ARG A 129 3.00 -1.23 -18.35
C ARG A 129 4.37 -1.10 -19.00
N ALA A 130 4.48 -1.54 -20.26
CA ALA A 130 5.68 -1.48 -21.08
C ALA A 130 5.30 -1.33 -22.55
N ASP A 131 6.09 -0.58 -23.32
CA ASP A 131 5.97 -0.41 -24.78
C ASP A 131 4.55 -0.04 -25.26
N GLY A 132 3.84 0.80 -24.49
CA GLY A 132 2.49 1.24 -24.79
C GLY A 132 1.39 0.20 -24.49
N ALA A 133 1.74 -0.98 -24.01
CA ALA A 133 0.83 -2.01 -23.52
C ALA A 133 0.71 -1.98 -22.00
N GLU A 134 -0.46 -2.34 -21.50
CA GLU A 134 -0.69 -2.50 -20.07
C GLU A 134 -1.61 -3.68 -19.76
N ASP A 135 -1.27 -4.42 -18.72
CA ASP A 135 -2.03 -5.57 -18.29
C ASP A 135 -1.84 -5.86 -16.80
N THR A 136 -2.67 -6.72 -16.23
CA THR A 136 -2.70 -7.01 -14.80
C THR A 136 -2.66 -8.51 -14.55
N VAL A 137 -2.03 -8.91 -13.45
CA VAL A 137 -2.11 -10.28 -12.94
C VAL A 137 -2.29 -10.25 -11.42
N THR A 138 -3.01 -11.23 -10.88
CA THR A 138 -3.23 -11.37 -9.45
C THR A 138 -2.69 -12.71 -8.95
N PHE A 139 -1.81 -12.65 -7.95
CA PHE A 139 -1.35 -13.82 -7.20
C PHE A 139 -2.11 -13.88 -5.87
N ALA A 140 -2.85 -14.95 -5.66
CA ALA A 140 -3.63 -15.17 -4.43
C ALA A 140 -2.84 -16.03 -3.44
N PHE A 141 -2.78 -15.57 -2.20
CA PHE A 141 -2.19 -16.25 -1.06
C PHE A 141 -3.30 -16.54 -0.05
N PRO A 142 -3.84 -17.76 0.00
CA PRO A 142 -5.06 -18.06 0.75
C PRO A 142 -4.88 -18.00 2.26
N ASP A 143 -3.66 -18.18 2.77
CA ASP A 143 -3.38 -18.27 4.20
C ASP A 143 -1.99 -17.72 4.53
N VAL A 144 -1.89 -16.40 4.63
CA VAL A 144 -0.69 -15.74 5.14
C VAL A 144 -0.67 -15.87 6.66
N LYS A 145 0.37 -16.49 7.22
CA LYS A 145 0.47 -16.77 8.66
C LYS A 145 1.20 -15.67 9.40
N SER A 146 0.83 -15.49 10.65
CA SER A 146 1.64 -14.77 11.62
C SER A 146 2.80 -15.67 12.06
N ASP A 147 4.01 -15.14 12.13
CA ASP A 147 5.17 -15.86 12.64
C ASP A 147 4.94 -16.11 14.15
N GLU A 148 4.70 -17.36 14.55
CA GLU A 148 4.50 -17.71 15.97
C GLU A 148 5.73 -17.39 16.83
N THR A 149 6.90 -17.25 16.21
CA THR A 149 8.15 -16.87 16.88
C THR A 149 8.20 -15.40 17.28
N MET A 150 7.43 -14.51 16.62
CA MET A 150 7.31 -13.10 16.99
C MET A 150 6.53 -12.87 18.29
N SER A 151 5.82 -13.88 18.78
CA SER A 151 5.07 -13.81 20.05
C SER A 151 5.97 -13.94 21.30
N ARG A 152 7.29 -14.13 21.16
CA ARG A 152 8.21 -14.43 22.29
C ARG A 152 9.29 -13.42 22.58
N GLU A 153 9.59 -12.43 21.77
CA GLU A 153 10.51 -11.35 22.12
C GLU A 153 10.08 -10.00 21.53
N GLY A 154 9.22 -9.30 22.24
CA GLY A 154 9.30 -7.87 22.50
C GLY A 154 9.26 -6.87 21.37
N GLN A 155 8.83 -7.20 20.13
CA GLN A 155 8.47 -6.23 19.11
C GLN A 155 7.33 -6.77 18.22
N THR A 156 6.18 -7.00 18.80
CA THR A 156 4.94 -6.82 18.08
C THR A 156 4.98 -5.40 17.54
N PRO A 157 4.66 -5.12 16.24
CA PRO A 157 4.28 -3.77 15.87
C PRO A 157 3.19 -3.40 16.89
N THR A 158 3.47 -2.49 17.78
CA THR A 158 2.50 -2.00 18.76
C THR A 158 1.50 -1.21 17.94
N TYR A 159 0.52 -1.90 17.36
CA TYR A 159 -0.66 -1.22 16.88
C TYR A 159 -1.26 -0.55 18.11
N SER A 160 -1.27 0.77 18.06
CA SER A 160 -1.71 1.58 19.16
C SER A 160 -3.20 1.33 19.36
N SER A 161 -3.56 0.58 20.40
CA SER A 161 -4.96 0.51 20.83
C SER A 161 -5.49 1.91 21.12
N ALA A 162 -6.79 2.13 20.95
CA ALA A 162 -7.40 3.40 21.27
C ALA A 162 -6.99 3.82 22.69
N PRO A 163 -6.43 5.03 22.89
CA PRO A 163 -6.18 5.54 24.22
C PRO A 163 -7.47 5.49 25.05
N ALA A 164 -7.36 5.20 26.34
CA ALA A 164 -8.53 5.12 27.23
C ALA A 164 -9.34 6.44 27.26
N ASP A 165 -8.67 7.55 26.94
CA ASP A 165 -9.18 8.92 26.92
C ASP A 165 -9.14 9.55 25.51
N VAL A 166 -9.36 8.75 24.46
CA VAL A 166 -9.32 9.25 23.09
C VAL A 166 -10.31 10.41 22.90
N ASP A 167 -9.78 11.55 22.48
CA ASP A 167 -10.59 12.72 22.17
C ASP A 167 -11.37 12.53 20.87
N THR A 168 -12.68 12.33 20.98
CA THR A 168 -13.63 12.17 19.87
C THR A 168 -14.41 13.44 19.56
N SER A 169 -13.92 14.60 20.01
CA SER A 169 -14.59 15.89 19.76
C SER A 169 -14.82 16.13 18.28
N ALA A 170 -16.05 16.53 17.94
CA ALA A 170 -16.45 16.85 16.58
C ALA A 170 -15.93 18.22 16.10
N VAL A 171 -15.36 19.02 16.99
CA VAL A 171 -14.77 20.35 16.69
C VAL A 171 -13.33 20.34 17.21
N ARG A 172 -12.39 20.66 16.35
CA ARG A 172 -10.95 20.65 16.69
C ARG A 172 -10.21 21.83 16.04
N GLU A 173 -9.16 22.28 16.71
CA GLU A 173 -8.21 23.20 16.11
C GLU A 173 -7.18 22.40 15.28
N SER A 174 -6.72 22.98 14.20
CA SER A 174 -5.65 22.41 13.38
C SER A 174 -4.30 22.46 14.09
N ALA A 175 -3.34 21.63 13.66
CA ALA A 175 -2.07 21.41 14.34
C ALA A 175 -1.26 22.71 14.54
N LYS A 176 -1.26 23.61 13.56
CA LYS A 176 -0.60 24.93 13.64
C LYS A 176 -1.54 26.02 14.19
N LYS A 177 -2.77 25.67 14.59
CA LYS A 177 -3.80 26.59 15.07
C LYS A 177 -4.19 27.69 14.07
N LEU A 178 -4.17 27.38 12.77
CA LEU A 178 -4.64 28.29 11.74
C LEU A 178 -6.15 28.20 11.54
N PHE A 179 -6.71 27.01 11.76
CA PHE A 179 -8.13 26.72 11.50
C PHE A 179 -8.81 26.06 12.69
N ARG A 180 -10.10 26.34 12.83
CA ARG A 180 -11.05 25.56 13.63
C ARG A 180 -11.90 24.76 12.65
N VAL A 181 -11.95 23.44 12.84
CA VAL A 181 -12.65 22.54 11.93
C VAL A 181 -13.71 21.74 12.68
N SER A 182 -14.92 21.72 12.14
CA SER A 182 -16.01 20.87 12.63
C SER A 182 -16.25 19.74 11.64
N TYR A 183 -16.38 18.52 12.14
CA TYR A 183 -16.68 17.31 11.37
C TYR A 183 -18.06 16.78 11.74
N LYS A 184 -18.89 16.47 10.76
CA LYS A 184 -20.21 15.87 10.95
C LYS A 184 -20.48 14.79 9.92
N SER A 185 -20.68 13.57 10.35
CA SER A 185 -21.17 12.49 9.48
C SER A 185 -22.63 12.71 9.11
N ASP A 186 -23.00 12.46 7.86
CA ASP A 186 -24.39 12.51 7.40
C ASP A 186 -25.19 11.29 7.91
N VAL A 187 -24.51 10.23 8.38
CA VAL A 187 -25.13 9.00 8.90
C VAL A 187 -24.57 8.67 10.26
N MET A 188 -25.45 8.46 11.24
CA MET A 188 -25.09 8.01 12.58
C MET A 188 -26.00 6.83 13.02
N PRO A 189 -25.45 5.74 13.56
CA PRO A 189 -24.01 5.44 13.70
C PRO A 189 -23.32 5.36 12.34
N MET A 190 -22.00 5.64 12.30
CA MET A 190 -21.24 5.56 11.07
C MET A 190 -21.21 4.12 10.55
N PRO A 191 -21.56 3.89 9.27
CA PRO A 191 -21.75 2.54 8.76
C PRO A 191 -20.41 1.82 8.51
N VAL A 192 -20.36 0.52 8.83
CA VAL A 192 -19.28 -0.38 8.43
C VAL A 192 -19.58 -0.95 7.02
N GLY A 193 -18.55 -1.05 6.18
CA GLY A 193 -18.64 -1.69 4.87
C GLY A 193 -19.35 -0.88 3.78
N ARG A 194 -19.94 0.25 4.08
CA ARG A 194 -20.69 1.09 3.13
C ARG A 194 -20.03 2.46 2.96
N ILE A 195 -20.13 3.01 1.75
CA ILE A 195 -19.69 4.37 1.45
C ILE A 195 -20.73 5.35 1.99
N PHE A 196 -20.26 6.44 2.59
CA PHE A 196 -21.08 7.52 3.10
C PHE A 196 -20.41 8.89 2.87
N ALA A 197 -21.14 9.97 3.14
CA ALA A 197 -20.65 11.32 3.08
C ALA A 197 -20.58 11.94 4.48
N SER A 198 -19.79 13.00 4.59
CA SER A 198 -19.64 13.81 5.81
C SER A 198 -19.46 15.26 5.43
N LYS A 199 -19.71 16.14 6.37
CA LYS A 199 -19.52 17.59 6.21
C LYS A 199 -18.38 18.07 7.07
N LEU A 200 -17.58 18.96 6.51
CA LEU A 200 -16.63 19.77 7.25
C LEU A 200 -17.08 21.21 7.22
N ARG A 201 -16.87 21.91 8.33
CA ARG A 201 -16.87 23.37 8.36
C ARG A 201 -15.48 23.81 8.78
N VAL A 202 -14.89 24.67 7.97
CA VAL A 202 -13.54 25.21 8.19
C VAL A 202 -13.65 26.71 8.41
N GLU A 203 -13.15 27.17 9.54
CA GLU A 203 -13.12 28.58 9.95
C GLU A 203 -11.72 28.94 10.45
N THR A 204 -11.34 30.20 10.34
CA THR A 204 -10.21 30.75 11.11
C THR A 204 -10.55 30.74 12.60
N LEU A 205 -9.59 30.98 13.48
CA LEU A 205 -9.85 30.93 14.94
C LEU A 205 -10.81 32.03 15.42
N ASP A 206 -10.92 33.13 14.70
CA ASP A 206 -11.86 34.22 14.95
C ASP A 206 -13.29 33.93 14.41
N GLY A 207 -13.50 32.77 13.80
CA GLY A 207 -14.80 32.33 13.27
C GLY A 207 -15.10 32.77 11.84
N THR A 208 -14.12 33.33 11.12
CA THR A 208 -14.33 33.70 9.71
C THR A 208 -14.31 32.43 8.84
N PRO A 209 -15.35 32.19 8.00
CA PRO A 209 -15.37 31.03 7.11
C PRO A 209 -14.22 31.02 6.11
N VAL A 210 -13.53 29.90 6.02
CA VAL A 210 -12.43 29.70 5.04
C VAL A 210 -13.03 29.25 3.72
N LYS A 211 -12.92 30.13 2.71
CA LYS A 211 -13.38 29.86 1.35
C LYS A 211 -12.26 29.29 0.51
N ASP A 212 -12.63 28.48 -0.50
CA ASP A 212 -11.73 28.01 -1.54
C ASP A 212 -10.51 27.23 -1.04
N ALA A 213 -10.63 26.54 0.12
CA ALA A 213 -9.58 25.66 0.58
C ALA A 213 -9.51 24.37 -0.28
N GLU A 214 -8.29 23.97 -0.61
CA GLU A 214 -8.00 22.64 -1.12
C GLU A 214 -7.84 21.70 0.08
N ILE A 215 -8.68 20.65 0.15
CA ILE A 215 -8.69 19.74 1.28
C ILE A 215 -8.44 18.32 0.79
N ALA A 216 -7.39 17.69 1.30
CA ALA A 216 -7.09 16.28 1.07
C ALA A 216 -7.42 15.46 2.33
N VAL A 217 -8.00 14.29 2.12
CA VAL A 217 -8.38 13.35 3.18
C VAL A 217 -7.40 12.19 3.22
N ASN A 218 -6.95 11.88 4.42
CA ASN A 218 -6.22 10.67 4.72
C ASN A 218 -6.77 10.06 6.01
N GLY A 219 -6.52 8.79 6.25
CA GLY A 219 -6.96 8.16 7.48
C GLY A 219 -6.65 6.68 7.50
N GLY A 220 -6.92 6.07 8.65
CA GLY A 220 -6.67 4.65 8.84
C GLY A 220 -7.11 4.20 10.22
N MET A 221 -6.86 2.94 10.49
CA MET A 221 -7.11 2.29 11.75
C MET A 221 -5.76 1.96 12.42
N PRO A 222 -5.32 2.77 13.40
CA PRO A 222 -4.00 2.59 14.03
C PRO A 222 -3.81 1.21 14.67
N GLU A 223 -4.90 0.64 15.23
CA GLU A 223 -4.89 -0.70 15.82
C GLU A 223 -4.56 -1.81 14.83
N HIS A 224 -4.76 -1.57 13.55
CA HIS A 224 -4.56 -2.57 12.50
C HIS A 224 -3.54 -2.10 11.44
N GLY A 225 -2.99 -0.89 11.55
CA GLY A 225 -1.95 -0.37 10.66
C GLY A 225 -2.38 -0.18 9.20
N HIS A 226 -3.68 -0.11 8.91
CA HIS A 226 -4.17 0.08 7.54
C HIS A 226 -4.89 1.42 7.34
N GLY A 227 -4.89 1.89 6.09
CA GLY A 227 -5.54 3.12 5.68
C GLY A 227 -7.04 2.98 5.40
N LEU A 228 -7.65 4.08 4.92
CA LEU A 228 -9.01 4.05 4.40
C LEU A 228 -9.10 3.13 3.17
N PRO A 229 -10.14 2.29 3.05
CA PRO A 229 -10.31 1.38 1.91
C PRO A 229 -10.73 2.10 0.62
N THR A 230 -11.01 3.41 0.69
CA THR A 230 -11.41 4.26 -0.42
C THR A 230 -10.52 5.50 -0.49
N ARG A 231 -10.67 6.28 -1.55
CA ARG A 231 -10.07 7.62 -1.70
C ARG A 231 -11.18 8.65 -1.62
N PRO A 232 -11.48 9.19 -0.42
CA PRO A 232 -12.50 10.21 -0.30
C PRO A 232 -12.09 11.49 -1.03
N GLU A 233 -13.08 12.17 -1.60
CA GLU A 233 -12.92 13.45 -2.27
C GLU A 233 -13.62 14.54 -1.48
N VAL A 234 -13.07 15.75 -1.51
CA VAL A 234 -13.67 16.92 -0.87
C VAL A 234 -14.04 17.94 -1.91
N SER A 235 -15.27 18.39 -1.86
CA SER A 235 -15.80 19.46 -2.69
C SER A 235 -16.36 20.59 -1.81
N LYS A 236 -16.49 21.79 -2.39
CA LYS A 236 -17.13 22.91 -1.70
C LYS A 236 -18.60 22.60 -1.39
N GLY A 237 -19.02 23.00 -0.21
CA GLY A 237 -20.42 23.02 0.19
C GLY A 237 -21.17 24.24 -0.38
N VAL A 238 -22.44 24.35 -0.01
CA VAL A 238 -23.33 25.45 -0.45
C VAL A 238 -22.99 26.77 0.25
N THR A 239 -22.53 26.68 1.50
CA THR A 239 -22.22 27.85 2.34
C THR A 239 -20.71 28.03 2.42
N ASP A 240 -20.23 29.25 2.46
CA ASP A 240 -18.81 29.56 2.66
C ASP A 240 -18.27 28.90 3.92
N GLY A 241 -17.13 28.25 3.79
CA GLY A 241 -16.51 27.48 4.86
C GLY A 241 -17.03 26.05 5.02
N ASP A 242 -18.11 25.68 4.33
CA ASP A 242 -18.61 24.30 4.31
C ASP A 242 -17.99 23.50 3.16
N TYR A 243 -17.67 22.25 3.45
CA TYR A 243 -17.12 21.30 2.50
C TYR A 243 -17.81 19.95 2.65
N LEU A 244 -18.03 19.28 1.52
CA LEU A 244 -18.62 17.95 1.45
C LEU A 244 -17.50 16.91 1.23
N VAL A 245 -17.39 15.96 2.12
CA VAL A 245 -16.46 14.81 2.03
C VAL A 245 -17.26 13.62 1.54
N GLN A 246 -16.96 13.13 0.35
CA GLN A 246 -17.65 11.99 -0.27
C GLN A 246 -16.70 10.79 -0.39
N GLY A 247 -17.25 9.58 -0.34
CA GLY A 247 -16.47 8.38 -0.54
C GLY A 247 -15.79 7.82 0.71
N LEU A 248 -16.13 8.31 1.92
CA LEU A 248 -15.67 7.70 3.16
C LEU A 248 -16.23 6.29 3.31
N LYS A 249 -15.39 5.35 3.72
CA LYS A 249 -15.77 3.98 4.06
C LYS A 249 -14.89 3.47 5.19
N PHE A 250 -15.49 2.83 6.18
CA PHE A 250 -14.81 2.09 7.22
C PHE A 250 -15.03 0.59 6.98
N SER A 251 -13.97 -0.21 6.97
CA SER A 251 -14.05 -1.63 6.66
C SER A 251 -14.49 -2.48 7.84
N MET A 252 -14.29 -2.01 9.06
CA MET A 252 -14.59 -2.72 10.31
C MET A 252 -14.91 -1.76 11.44
N PRO A 253 -15.55 -2.23 12.54
CA PRO A 253 -15.72 -1.43 13.74
C PRO A 253 -14.38 -1.20 14.46
N GLY A 254 -14.32 -0.17 15.29
CA GLY A 254 -13.16 0.17 16.10
C GLY A 254 -12.72 1.63 15.99
N TRP A 255 -11.49 1.93 16.42
CA TRP A 255 -10.93 3.27 16.42
C TRP A 255 -10.30 3.61 15.07
N TRP A 256 -10.86 4.61 14.40
CA TRP A 256 -10.37 5.19 13.16
C TRP A 256 -9.84 6.60 13.39
N VAL A 257 -8.81 6.94 12.63
CA VAL A 257 -8.23 8.29 12.60
C VAL A 257 -8.42 8.84 11.21
N VAL A 258 -9.02 10.03 11.08
CA VAL A 258 -9.19 10.72 9.80
C VAL A 258 -8.53 12.09 9.87
N THR A 259 -7.58 12.34 8.98
CA THR A 259 -6.81 13.59 8.91
C THR A 259 -7.17 14.35 7.65
N PHE A 260 -7.51 15.61 7.81
CA PHE A 260 -7.74 16.56 6.73
C PHE A 260 -6.55 17.50 6.62
N LYS A 261 -5.87 17.49 5.48
CA LYS A 261 -4.86 18.49 5.12
C LYS A 261 -5.56 19.62 4.41
N ILE A 262 -5.46 20.82 4.94
CA ILE A 262 -6.16 22.01 4.49
C ILE A 262 -5.15 23.00 3.97
N LYS A 263 -5.29 23.38 2.70
CA LYS A 263 -4.50 24.44 2.09
C LYS A 263 -5.43 25.57 1.68
N ALA A 264 -5.26 26.74 2.28
CA ALA A 264 -6.03 27.94 2.00
C ALA A 264 -5.09 29.12 1.75
N LYS A 265 -5.17 29.73 0.58
CA LYS A 265 -4.22 30.74 0.11
C LYS A 265 -2.78 30.19 0.17
N ASP A 266 -1.89 30.83 0.94
CA ASP A 266 -0.49 30.44 1.11
C ASP A 266 -0.24 29.64 2.41
N GLU A 267 -1.29 29.31 3.14
CA GLU A 267 -1.23 28.59 4.42
C GLU A 267 -1.64 27.13 4.24
N ASP A 268 -0.90 26.23 4.85
CA ASP A 268 -1.22 24.80 4.96
C ASP A 268 -1.20 24.34 6.41
N ASP A 269 -2.21 23.56 6.78
CA ASP A 269 -2.32 22.96 8.11
C ASP A 269 -3.07 21.64 8.03
N SER A 270 -3.15 20.91 9.15
CA SER A 270 -3.89 19.67 9.21
C SER A 270 -4.67 19.54 10.52
N VAL A 271 -5.76 18.82 10.46
CA VAL A 271 -6.57 18.47 11.62
C VAL A 271 -6.90 16.98 11.58
N THR A 272 -6.84 16.34 12.74
CA THR A 272 -7.08 14.90 12.87
C THR A 272 -8.28 14.67 13.78
N PHE A 273 -9.22 13.84 13.35
CA PHE A 273 -10.37 13.40 14.14
C PHE A 273 -10.23 11.92 14.49
N ASN A 274 -10.54 11.58 15.73
CA ASN A 274 -10.69 10.19 16.16
C ASN A 274 -12.18 9.83 16.05
N LEU A 275 -12.47 8.72 15.41
CA LEU A 275 -13.82 8.24 15.17
C LEU A 275 -13.96 6.83 15.75
N LEU A 276 -14.93 6.62 16.62
CA LEU A 276 -15.29 5.30 17.13
C LEU A 276 -16.43 4.76 16.27
N VAL A 277 -16.11 3.81 15.40
CA VAL A 277 -17.07 3.15 14.51
C VAL A 277 -17.56 1.87 15.16
N GLN A 278 -18.90 1.66 15.19
CA GLN A 278 -19.56 0.53 15.86
C GLN A 278 -20.28 -0.37 14.85
#